data_f96e90a5a3c4a708103ff750143ef6a8
#
_entry.id   f96e90a5a3c4a708103ff750143ef6a8
#
_cell.length_a   1.000
_cell.length_b   1.000
_cell.length_c   1.000
_cell.angle_alpha   90.00
_cell.angle_beta   90.00
_cell.angle_gamma   90.00
#
_symmetry.space_group_name_H-M   'P 1'
#
loop_
_entity.id
_entity.type
_entity.pdbx_description
1 polymer ?
#
loop_
_entity_poly.entity_id
_entity_poly.type
_entity_poly.pdbx_seq_one_letter_code
_entity_poly.pdbx_strand_id
1 'polypeptide(L)'
;MTIRFHKNDLPDLSHYDVDAVAIDTETLGLNPHRDRLCVVQISPGDGSADVIQIAAGQKKAPNLVSILRNRRITKLFHYGRFDIAMLYRAFGVMAEPVFCTKIASRLTRTYTDRHGLKDLCAELIGVNLSKVQQSSDWAADTLSPEQLEYAASDVLYLHQLRDKLVLRLARENRMKEAEACFRFLPTRARLDLMGWAEEDIFAHS
;
A
#
# COMPACT_ATOMS: atom_id res chain seq x y z
N MET A 1 17.62 -0.92 9.76
CA MET A 1 16.47 -1.52 9.03
C MET A 1 16.38 -2.99 9.41
N THR A 2 15.23 -3.45 9.91
CA THR A 2 14.99 -4.85 10.26
C THR A 2 13.91 -5.40 9.32
N ILE A 3 14.23 -6.46 8.58
CA ILE A 3 13.28 -7.14 7.69
C ILE A 3 12.99 -8.52 8.27
N ARG A 4 11.71 -8.83 8.49
CA ARG A 4 11.24 -10.13 8.94
C ARG A 4 10.46 -10.80 7.82
N PHE A 5 10.85 -12.01 7.44
CA PHE A 5 10.16 -12.77 6.40
C PHE A 5 9.23 -13.83 7.02
N HIS A 6 8.02 -13.91 6.49
CA HIS A 6 6.99 -14.85 6.94
C HIS A 6 6.33 -15.55 5.75
N LYS A 7 5.82 -16.75 6.00
CA LYS A 7 4.98 -17.47 5.03
C LYS A 7 3.52 -17.44 5.51
N ASN A 8 2.64 -17.10 4.60
CA ASN A 8 1.18 -17.14 4.72
C ASN A 8 0.53 -16.09 5.63
N ASP A 9 1.12 -15.70 6.75
CA ASP A 9 0.56 -14.72 7.69
C ASP A 9 1.66 -14.15 8.59
N LEU A 10 1.35 -13.11 9.34
CA LEU A 10 2.15 -12.65 10.47
C LEU A 10 2.12 -13.68 11.60
N PRO A 11 3.22 -13.88 12.34
CA PRO A 11 3.23 -14.81 13.46
C PRO A 11 2.33 -14.34 14.62
N ASP A 12 2.32 -13.04 14.87
CA ASP A 12 1.51 -12.38 15.90
C ASP A 12 1.29 -10.89 15.57
N LEU A 13 0.69 -10.14 16.49
CA LEU A 13 0.37 -8.72 16.35
C LEU A 13 1.17 -7.82 17.31
N SER A 14 2.22 -8.32 17.95
CA SER A 14 2.95 -7.62 19.02
C SER A 14 3.56 -6.28 18.58
N HIS A 15 3.90 -6.15 17.29
CA HIS A 15 4.45 -4.92 16.70
C HIS A 15 3.39 -3.95 16.16
N TYR A 16 2.11 -4.31 16.22
CA TYR A 16 1.04 -3.60 15.50
C TYR A 16 0.00 -2.93 16.40
N ASP A 17 0.35 -2.65 17.67
CA ASP A 17 -0.43 -1.75 18.53
C ASP A 17 -0.03 -0.29 18.27
N VAL A 18 -0.41 0.20 17.09
CA VAL A 18 -0.02 1.50 16.53
C VAL A 18 -1.21 2.19 15.86
N ASP A 19 -1.14 3.52 15.68
CA ASP A 19 -2.20 4.30 15.03
C ASP A 19 -2.22 4.14 13.50
N ALA A 20 -1.11 3.72 12.90
CA ALA A 20 -1.00 3.54 11.47
C ALA A 20 -0.01 2.44 11.09
N VAL A 21 -0.28 1.74 9.99
CA VAL A 21 0.60 0.76 9.36
C VAL A 21 0.77 1.09 7.88
N ALA A 22 1.98 1.01 7.38
CA ALA A 22 2.26 1.08 5.95
C ALA A 22 2.06 -0.30 5.33
N ILE A 23 1.40 -0.37 4.16
CA ILE A 23 1.13 -1.62 3.44
C ILE A 23 1.41 -1.41 1.95
N ASP A 24 1.98 -2.43 1.34
CA ASP A 24 2.14 -2.55 -0.11
C ASP A 24 1.98 -4.01 -0.53
N THR A 25 1.80 -4.29 -1.82
CA THR A 25 1.56 -5.64 -2.33
C THR A 25 2.34 -5.91 -3.60
N GLU A 26 2.87 -7.13 -3.72
CA GLU A 26 3.42 -7.66 -4.96
C GLU A 26 2.56 -8.79 -5.51
N THR A 27 2.43 -8.81 -6.81
CA THR A 27 1.50 -9.69 -7.52
C THR A 27 2.16 -10.37 -8.71
N LEU A 28 1.52 -11.39 -9.25
CA LEU A 28 1.99 -12.10 -10.45
C LEU A 28 2.00 -11.21 -11.71
N GLY A 29 1.21 -10.14 -11.69
CA GLY A 29 1.07 -9.15 -12.76
C GLY A 29 0.05 -8.08 -12.35
N LEU A 30 -0.30 -7.19 -13.29
CA LEU A 30 -1.10 -5.98 -12.98
C LEU A 30 -2.61 -6.13 -13.27
N ASN A 31 -3.07 -7.30 -13.69
CA ASN A 31 -4.49 -7.55 -13.92
C ASN A 31 -5.13 -8.16 -12.66
N PRO A 32 -5.95 -7.42 -11.89
CA PRO A 32 -6.51 -7.91 -10.65
C PRO A 32 -7.54 -9.03 -10.83
N HIS A 33 -8.01 -9.30 -12.03
CA HIS A 33 -8.92 -10.41 -12.32
C HIS A 33 -8.18 -11.73 -12.61
N ARG A 34 -6.98 -11.65 -13.17
CA ARG A 34 -6.15 -12.80 -13.56
C ARG A 34 -5.05 -13.09 -12.53
N ASP A 35 -4.35 -12.05 -12.14
CA ASP A 35 -3.08 -12.17 -11.42
C ASP A 35 -3.32 -12.29 -9.91
N ARG A 36 -2.55 -13.17 -9.24
CA ARG A 36 -2.71 -13.42 -7.81
C ARG A 36 -1.85 -12.50 -6.96
N LEU A 37 -2.27 -12.27 -5.74
CA LEU A 37 -1.43 -11.72 -4.68
C LEU A 37 -0.32 -12.71 -4.35
N CYS A 38 0.92 -12.22 -4.29
CA CYS A 38 2.11 -13.03 -4.01
C CYS A 38 2.79 -12.64 -2.71
N VAL A 39 2.89 -11.34 -2.43
CA VAL A 39 3.55 -10.82 -1.23
C VAL A 39 2.73 -9.67 -0.67
N VAL A 40 2.70 -9.54 0.64
CA VAL A 40 2.23 -8.35 1.37
C VAL A 40 3.36 -7.86 2.24
N GLN A 41 3.71 -6.59 2.09
CA GLN A 41 4.65 -5.90 2.95
C GLN A 41 3.89 -5.04 3.95
N ILE A 42 4.32 -5.05 5.20
CA ILE A 42 3.71 -4.22 6.25
C ILE A 42 4.78 -3.67 7.19
N SER A 43 4.64 -2.39 7.59
CA SER A 43 5.53 -1.74 8.54
C SER A 43 4.73 -0.97 9.59
N PRO A 44 5.08 -1.10 10.89
CA PRO A 44 4.48 -0.30 11.96
C PRO A 44 5.07 1.13 12.06
N GLY A 45 6.10 1.46 11.28
CA GLY A 45 6.74 2.79 11.26
C GLY A 45 7.94 2.95 12.19
N ASP A 46 8.43 1.87 12.77
CA ASP A 46 9.58 1.83 13.70
C ASP A 46 10.94 1.56 13.01
N GLY A 47 10.97 1.58 11.67
CA GLY A 47 12.15 1.23 10.86
C GLY A 47 12.27 -0.26 10.59
N SER A 48 11.24 -1.06 10.92
CA SER A 48 11.13 -2.47 10.54
C SER A 48 10.03 -2.70 9.51
N ALA A 49 10.12 -3.82 8.78
CA ALA A 49 9.10 -4.31 7.87
C ALA A 49 8.96 -5.83 7.97
N ASP A 50 7.72 -6.30 7.90
CA ASP A 50 7.39 -7.69 7.72
C ASP A 50 7.02 -7.95 6.25
N VAL A 51 7.64 -8.93 5.64
CA VAL A 51 7.37 -9.37 4.25
C VAL A 51 6.71 -10.74 4.31
N ILE A 52 5.46 -10.81 3.89
CA ILE A 52 4.60 -12.00 4.01
C ILE A 52 4.40 -12.60 2.63
N GLN A 53 4.98 -13.76 2.36
CA GLN A 53 4.75 -14.51 1.13
C GLN A 53 3.41 -15.25 1.21
N ILE A 54 2.53 -15.01 0.25
CA ILE A 54 1.19 -15.60 0.16
C ILE A 54 1.19 -16.78 -0.81
N ALA A 55 0.83 -17.95 -0.31
CA ALA A 55 0.75 -19.15 -1.13
C ALA A 55 -0.35 -19.06 -2.20
N ALA A 56 -0.15 -19.77 -3.30
CA ALA A 56 -1.18 -19.85 -4.36
C ALA A 56 -2.48 -20.44 -3.80
N GLY A 57 -3.61 -19.77 -4.07
CA GLY A 57 -4.93 -20.21 -3.60
C GLY A 57 -5.22 -19.97 -2.11
N GLN A 58 -4.29 -19.40 -1.36
CA GLN A 58 -4.50 -19.07 0.05
C GLN A 58 -5.66 -18.07 0.23
N LYS A 59 -6.54 -18.35 1.21
CA LYS A 59 -7.71 -17.51 1.53
C LYS A 59 -7.73 -17.03 2.99
N LYS A 60 -6.78 -17.47 3.82
CA LYS A 60 -6.75 -17.16 5.25
C LYS A 60 -5.42 -16.58 5.65
N ALA A 61 -5.44 -15.42 6.29
CA ALA A 61 -4.32 -14.77 6.97
C ALA A 61 -4.89 -14.01 8.18
N PRO A 62 -5.25 -14.72 9.27
CA PRO A 62 -6.05 -14.14 10.36
C PRO A 62 -5.39 -12.93 11.02
N ASN A 63 -4.08 -12.91 11.23
CA ASN A 63 -3.38 -11.79 11.85
C ASN A 63 -3.34 -10.58 10.90
N LEU A 64 -2.97 -10.78 9.64
CA LEU A 64 -3.01 -9.71 8.63
C LEU A 64 -4.44 -9.17 8.46
N VAL A 65 -5.44 -10.04 8.34
CA VAL A 65 -6.86 -9.65 8.23
C VAL A 65 -7.33 -8.87 9.45
N SER A 66 -6.86 -9.22 10.66
CA SER A 66 -7.17 -8.47 11.88
C SER A 66 -6.68 -7.01 11.78
N ILE A 67 -5.46 -6.78 11.30
CA ILE A 67 -4.94 -5.43 11.07
C ILE A 67 -5.77 -4.69 10.01
N LEU A 68 -6.07 -5.35 8.87
CA LEU A 68 -6.83 -4.72 7.79
C LEU A 68 -8.23 -4.27 8.24
N ARG A 69 -8.90 -5.05 9.10
CA ARG A 69 -10.22 -4.75 9.67
C ARG A 69 -10.20 -3.74 10.80
N ASN A 70 -9.06 -3.55 11.47
CA ASN A 70 -8.99 -2.69 12.65
C ASN A 70 -9.16 -1.22 12.26
N ARG A 71 -10.31 -0.63 12.54
CA ARG A 71 -10.63 0.77 12.21
C ARG A 71 -9.88 1.81 13.04
N ARG A 72 -9.18 1.41 14.11
CA ARG A 72 -8.29 2.30 14.87
C ARG A 72 -6.95 2.50 14.19
N ILE A 73 -6.53 1.56 13.34
CA ILE A 73 -5.25 1.60 12.62
C ILE A 73 -5.49 2.16 11.21
N THR A 74 -4.88 3.27 10.86
CA THR A 74 -4.89 3.80 9.49
C THR A 74 -3.92 3.01 8.60
N LYS A 75 -4.37 2.51 7.45
CA LYS A 75 -3.53 1.83 6.47
C LYS A 75 -2.97 2.85 5.50
N LEU A 76 -1.66 2.99 5.50
CA LEU A 76 -0.92 3.88 4.61
C LEU A 76 -0.54 3.11 3.35
N PHE A 77 -0.89 3.66 2.20
CA PHE A 77 -0.55 3.09 0.88
C PHE A 77 0.11 4.14 -0.01
N HIS A 78 0.87 3.67 -0.98
CA HIS A 78 1.24 4.48 -2.13
C HIS A 78 0.55 3.92 -3.39
N TYR A 79 -0.43 4.64 -3.94
CA TYR A 79 -1.31 4.14 -5.02
C TYR A 79 -2.22 2.97 -4.58
N GLY A 80 -2.72 3.02 -3.35
CA GLY A 80 -3.45 1.94 -2.70
C GLY A 80 -4.71 1.42 -3.40
N ARG A 81 -5.16 2.03 -4.51
CA ARG A 81 -6.27 1.54 -5.33
C ARG A 81 -6.07 0.08 -5.73
N PHE A 82 -4.86 -0.26 -6.19
CA PHE A 82 -4.51 -1.60 -6.63
C PHE A 82 -4.36 -2.56 -5.44
N ASP A 83 -3.59 -2.17 -4.43
CA ASP A 83 -3.33 -3.00 -3.24
C ASP A 83 -4.60 -3.38 -2.51
N ILE A 84 -5.49 -2.40 -2.28
CA ILE A 84 -6.78 -2.62 -1.63
C ILE A 84 -7.63 -3.62 -2.42
N ALA A 85 -7.64 -3.53 -3.76
CA ALA A 85 -8.35 -4.46 -4.62
C ALA A 85 -7.77 -5.89 -4.49
N MET A 86 -6.43 -6.01 -4.51
CA MET A 86 -5.76 -7.30 -4.40
C MET A 86 -5.96 -7.96 -3.02
N LEU A 87 -5.88 -7.20 -1.94
CA LEU A 87 -6.15 -7.66 -0.58
C LEU A 87 -7.62 -8.10 -0.42
N TYR A 88 -8.56 -7.30 -0.96
CA TYR A 88 -9.98 -7.66 -0.94
C TYR A 88 -10.27 -8.95 -1.72
N ARG A 89 -9.70 -9.10 -2.92
CA ARG A 89 -9.85 -10.32 -3.73
C ARG A 89 -9.25 -11.56 -3.05
N ALA A 90 -8.10 -11.41 -2.39
CA ALA A 90 -7.42 -12.52 -1.72
C ALA A 90 -8.15 -12.96 -0.44
N PHE A 91 -8.54 -12.02 0.41
CA PHE A 91 -8.97 -12.29 1.78
C PHE A 91 -10.42 -11.87 2.09
N GLY A 92 -11.12 -11.22 1.15
CA GLY A 92 -12.50 -10.76 1.35
C GLY A 92 -12.62 -9.64 2.39
N VAL A 93 -11.55 -8.90 2.66
CA VAL A 93 -11.53 -7.81 3.62
C VAL A 93 -11.13 -6.50 2.96
N MET A 94 -11.93 -5.46 3.20
CA MET A 94 -11.61 -4.10 2.75
C MET A 94 -10.71 -3.42 3.78
N ALA A 95 -9.57 -2.90 3.34
CA ALA A 95 -8.67 -2.13 4.20
C ALA A 95 -9.26 -0.75 4.46
N GLU A 96 -9.63 -0.47 5.71
CA GLU A 96 -10.20 0.81 6.18
C GLU A 96 -9.80 1.09 7.63
N PRO A 97 -9.58 2.38 8.02
CA PRO A 97 -9.43 3.58 7.18
C PRO A 97 -8.11 3.59 6.41
N VAL A 98 -8.04 4.36 5.32
CA VAL A 98 -6.85 4.46 4.48
C VAL A 98 -6.33 5.89 4.37
N PHE A 99 -5.01 6.02 4.15
CA PHE A 99 -4.33 7.21 3.70
C PHE A 99 -3.48 6.86 2.47
N CYS A 100 -3.64 7.58 1.37
CA CYS A 100 -2.88 7.32 0.15
C CYS A 100 -1.91 8.47 -0.14
N THR A 101 -0.61 8.22 -0.02
CA THR A 101 0.44 9.22 -0.23
C THR A 101 0.46 9.74 -1.67
N LYS A 102 0.08 8.94 -2.68
CA LYS A 102 -0.01 9.39 -4.07
C LYS A 102 -1.17 10.36 -4.28
N ILE A 103 -2.34 10.13 -3.67
CA ILE A 103 -3.47 11.08 -3.70
C ILE A 103 -3.06 12.38 -3.00
N ALA A 104 -2.51 12.31 -1.79
CA ALA A 104 -2.03 13.47 -1.06
C ALA A 104 -0.97 14.26 -1.84
N SER A 105 -0.06 13.56 -2.52
CA SER A 105 0.94 14.16 -3.40
C SER A 105 0.28 14.91 -4.57
N ARG A 106 -0.68 14.31 -5.25
CA ARG A 106 -1.39 14.96 -6.36
C ARG A 106 -2.13 16.20 -5.93
N LEU A 107 -2.72 16.18 -4.74
CA LEU A 107 -3.44 17.32 -4.19
C LEU A 107 -2.53 18.46 -3.71
N THR A 108 -1.23 18.20 -3.44
CA THR A 108 -0.33 19.21 -2.84
C THR A 108 0.86 19.58 -3.72
N ARG A 109 1.29 18.71 -4.63
CA ARG A 109 2.45 18.92 -5.51
C ARG A 109 1.99 19.18 -6.95
N THR A 110 1.19 20.24 -7.13
CA THR A 110 0.57 20.61 -8.42
C THR A 110 1.57 21.17 -9.45
N TYR A 111 2.82 21.36 -9.06
CA TYR A 111 3.92 21.86 -9.90
C TYR A 111 4.66 20.75 -10.66
N THR A 112 4.25 19.49 -10.51
CA THR A 112 4.94 18.33 -11.10
C THR A 112 3.99 17.18 -11.35
N ASP A 113 4.30 16.32 -12.34
CA ASP A 113 3.61 15.06 -12.60
C ASP A 113 4.31 13.85 -11.92
N ARG A 114 5.41 14.10 -11.19
CA ARG A 114 6.20 13.07 -10.52
C ARG A 114 5.62 12.72 -9.16
N HIS A 115 4.63 11.84 -9.16
CA HIS A 115 3.94 11.35 -7.96
C HIS A 115 4.27 9.90 -7.61
N GLY A 116 5.35 9.33 -8.18
CA GLY A 116 5.84 8.00 -7.83
C GLY A 116 6.51 7.97 -6.45
N LEU A 117 6.54 6.81 -5.79
CA LEU A 117 7.11 6.66 -4.46
C LEU A 117 8.57 7.11 -4.41
N LYS A 118 9.38 6.71 -5.40
CA LYS A 118 10.78 7.12 -5.54
C LYS A 118 10.93 8.64 -5.59
N ASP A 119 10.10 9.32 -6.40
CA ASP A 119 10.15 10.78 -6.53
C ASP A 119 9.73 11.48 -5.23
N LEU A 120 8.72 10.95 -4.54
CA LEU A 120 8.30 11.47 -3.24
C LEU A 120 9.39 11.31 -2.18
N CYS A 121 9.99 10.12 -2.09
CA CYS A 121 11.07 9.88 -1.13
C CYS A 121 12.25 10.79 -1.39
N ALA A 122 12.69 10.93 -2.63
CA ALA A 122 13.80 11.80 -2.99
C ALA A 122 13.52 13.27 -2.63
N GLU A 123 12.34 13.78 -2.98
CA GLU A 123 12.01 15.21 -2.78
C GLU A 123 11.64 15.54 -1.33
N LEU A 124 10.84 14.72 -0.66
CA LEU A 124 10.25 15.09 0.63
C LEU A 124 11.09 14.68 1.83
N ILE A 125 11.90 13.63 1.68
CA ILE A 125 12.69 13.03 2.79
C ILE A 125 14.14 12.74 2.42
N GLY A 126 14.60 13.06 1.19
CA GLY A 126 15.99 12.91 0.76
C GLY A 126 16.46 11.47 0.57
N VAL A 127 15.54 10.51 0.42
CA VAL A 127 15.83 9.07 0.27
C VAL A 127 15.71 8.65 -1.19
N ASN A 128 16.74 7.97 -1.70
CA ASN A 128 16.75 7.43 -3.06
C ASN A 128 16.40 5.93 -3.05
N LEU A 129 15.23 5.56 -3.61
CA LEU A 129 14.79 4.18 -3.74
C LEU A 129 15.26 3.55 -5.04
N SER A 130 15.64 2.26 -4.98
CA SER A 130 15.89 1.43 -6.16
C SER A 130 14.57 0.96 -6.78
N LYS A 131 14.55 0.70 -8.10
CA LYS A 131 13.43 0.08 -8.82
C LYS A 131 13.83 -1.26 -9.46
N VAL A 132 15.01 -1.77 -9.17
CA VAL A 132 15.59 -2.91 -9.88
C VAL A 132 14.72 -4.16 -9.78
N GLN A 133 14.08 -4.39 -8.64
CA GLN A 133 13.27 -5.60 -8.39
C GLN A 133 11.78 -5.45 -8.70
N GLN A 134 11.33 -4.30 -9.19
CA GLN A 134 9.89 -4.03 -9.45
C GLN A 134 9.23 -5.07 -10.38
N SER A 135 9.98 -5.63 -11.34
CA SER A 135 9.50 -6.63 -12.31
C SER A 135 10.01 -8.04 -12.00
N SER A 136 10.33 -8.34 -10.76
CA SER A 136 10.80 -9.66 -10.33
C SER A 136 9.70 -10.72 -10.37
N ASP A 137 10.10 -12.00 -10.38
CA ASP A 137 9.16 -13.10 -10.17
C ASP A 137 8.79 -13.19 -8.68
N TRP A 138 7.70 -12.53 -8.32
CA TRP A 138 7.15 -12.55 -6.97
C TRP A 138 6.43 -13.86 -6.62
N ALA A 139 6.19 -14.72 -7.62
CA ALA A 139 5.57 -16.02 -7.43
C ALA A 139 6.58 -17.15 -7.18
N ALA A 140 7.88 -16.85 -7.22
CA ALA A 140 8.94 -17.81 -6.93
C ALA A 140 8.77 -18.47 -5.55
N ASP A 141 9.14 -19.73 -5.42
CA ASP A 141 9.03 -20.49 -4.16
C ASP A 141 9.88 -19.88 -3.03
N THR A 142 10.97 -19.21 -3.39
CA THR A 142 11.88 -18.52 -2.47
C THR A 142 12.20 -17.14 -3.01
N LEU A 143 11.98 -16.10 -2.21
CA LEU A 143 12.35 -14.73 -2.53
C LEU A 143 13.84 -14.50 -2.21
N SER A 144 14.54 -13.79 -3.09
CA SER A 144 15.93 -13.40 -2.85
C SER A 144 16.06 -12.30 -1.78
N PRO A 145 17.23 -12.14 -1.16
CA PRO A 145 17.48 -11.02 -0.25
C PRO A 145 17.18 -9.66 -0.88
N GLU A 146 17.52 -9.47 -2.15
CA GLU A 146 17.29 -8.22 -2.90
C GLU A 146 15.79 -7.96 -3.13
N GLN A 147 14.99 -9.02 -3.35
CA GLN A 147 13.52 -8.91 -3.40
C GLN A 147 12.95 -8.51 -2.04
N LEU A 148 13.42 -9.10 -0.95
CA LEU A 148 12.97 -8.77 0.41
C LEU A 148 13.33 -7.31 0.78
N GLU A 149 14.52 -6.84 0.43
CA GLU A 149 14.95 -5.45 0.64
C GLU A 149 14.10 -4.48 -0.18
N TYR A 150 13.84 -4.80 -1.46
CA TYR A 150 12.99 -4.01 -2.31
C TYR A 150 11.57 -3.91 -1.73
N ALA A 151 10.92 -5.04 -1.46
CA ALA A 151 9.58 -5.10 -0.88
C ALA A 151 9.47 -4.32 0.44
N ALA A 152 10.45 -4.45 1.33
CA ALA A 152 10.50 -3.68 2.57
C ALA A 152 10.62 -2.17 2.31
N SER A 153 11.40 -1.75 1.29
CA SER A 153 11.61 -0.34 0.98
C SER A 153 10.34 0.40 0.60
N ASP A 154 9.35 -0.28 0.02
CA ASP A 154 8.09 0.31 -0.43
C ASP A 154 7.15 0.69 0.75
N VAL A 155 7.38 0.14 1.95
CA VAL A 155 6.59 0.46 3.15
C VAL A 155 7.32 1.29 4.21
N LEU A 156 8.64 1.21 4.29
CA LEU A 156 9.44 1.80 5.37
C LEU A 156 9.32 3.32 5.48
N TYR A 157 9.04 4.00 4.40
CA TYR A 157 9.05 5.47 4.34
C TYR A 157 7.66 6.10 4.31
N LEU A 158 6.57 5.30 4.25
CA LEU A 158 5.23 5.85 4.08
C LEU A 158 4.76 6.69 5.29
N HIS A 159 5.19 6.36 6.50
CA HIS A 159 4.88 7.16 7.70
C HIS A 159 5.48 8.56 7.60
N GLN A 160 6.77 8.66 7.27
CA GLN A 160 7.45 9.96 7.10
C GLN A 160 6.84 10.77 5.95
N LEU A 161 6.50 10.11 4.83
CA LEU A 161 5.82 10.75 3.70
C LEU A 161 4.44 11.26 4.10
N ARG A 162 3.64 10.46 4.83
CA ARG A 162 2.34 10.89 5.37
C ARG A 162 2.48 12.17 6.17
N ASP A 163 3.42 12.23 7.11
CA ASP A 163 3.59 13.38 7.99
C ASP A 163 3.94 14.65 7.19
N LYS A 164 4.84 14.56 6.22
CA LYS A 164 5.16 15.68 5.31
C LYS A 164 3.97 16.11 4.45
N LEU A 165 3.20 15.15 3.94
CA LEU A 165 2.05 15.43 3.08
C LEU A 165 0.86 15.98 3.86
N VAL A 166 0.61 15.56 5.10
CA VAL A 166 -0.41 16.11 6.00
C VAL A 166 -0.16 17.60 6.24
N LEU A 167 1.09 18.00 6.53
CA LEU A 167 1.44 19.41 6.69
C LEU A 167 1.20 20.23 5.41
N ARG A 168 1.49 19.65 4.24
CA ARG A 168 1.20 20.30 2.95
C ARG A 168 -0.30 20.41 2.69
N LEU A 169 -1.08 19.34 2.94
CA LEU A 169 -2.54 19.36 2.80
C LEU A 169 -3.19 20.44 3.67
N ALA A 170 -2.73 20.58 4.92
CA ALA A 170 -3.20 21.61 5.84
C ALA A 170 -2.87 23.02 5.32
N ARG A 171 -1.63 23.26 4.89
CA ARG A 171 -1.18 24.54 4.33
C ARG A 171 -1.97 24.96 3.09
N GLU A 172 -2.28 23.99 2.20
CA GLU A 172 -3.03 24.23 0.97
C GLU A 172 -4.56 24.23 1.17
N ASN A 173 -5.05 24.06 2.42
CA ASN A 173 -6.50 23.93 2.74
C ASN A 173 -7.21 22.81 1.96
N ARG A 174 -6.52 21.68 1.71
CA ARG A 174 -7.04 20.55 0.91
C ARG A 174 -7.24 19.26 1.73
N MET A 175 -7.22 19.36 3.07
CA MET A 175 -7.36 18.18 3.94
C MET A 175 -8.73 17.50 3.78
N LYS A 176 -9.81 18.28 3.70
CA LYS A 176 -11.19 17.76 3.56
C LYS A 176 -11.37 16.96 2.27
N GLU A 177 -10.83 17.47 1.16
CA GLU A 177 -10.85 16.82 -0.15
C GLU A 177 -10.02 15.53 -0.14
N ALA A 178 -8.83 15.58 0.47
CA ALA A 178 -7.99 14.41 0.63
C ALA A 178 -8.69 13.31 1.44
N GLU A 179 -9.28 13.66 2.59
CA GLU A 179 -10.04 12.72 3.42
C GLU A 179 -11.25 12.12 2.69
N ALA A 180 -11.96 12.92 1.86
CA ALA A 180 -13.05 12.42 1.04
C ALA A 180 -12.54 11.40 -0.01
N CYS A 181 -11.40 11.69 -0.66
CA CYS A 181 -10.76 10.76 -1.58
C CYS A 181 -10.30 9.49 -0.87
N PHE A 182 -9.72 9.58 0.34
CA PHE A 182 -9.31 8.42 1.11
C PHE A 182 -10.50 7.54 1.50
N ARG A 183 -11.62 8.14 1.92
CA ARG A 183 -12.86 7.39 2.21
C ARG A 183 -13.45 6.71 0.98
N PHE A 184 -13.32 7.31 -0.20
CA PHE A 184 -13.82 6.74 -1.46
C PHE A 184 -12.88 5.67 -2.05
N LEU A 185 -11.60 5.68 -1.71
CA LEU A 185 -10.60 4.79 -2.31
C LEU A 185 -10.94 3.28 -2.19
N PRO A 186 -11.44 2.76 -1.05
CA PRO A 186 -11.92 1.38 -0.96
C PRO A 186 -13.09 1.09 -1.92
N THR A 187 -14.01 2.03 -2.08
CA THR A 187 -15.10 1.92 -3.07
C THR A 187 -14.57 1.90 -4.49
N ARG A 188 -13.59 2.77 -4.81
CA ARG A 188 -12.93 2.78 -6.13
C ARG A 188 -12.25 1.44 -6.43
N ALA A 189 -11.53 0.88 -5.47
CA ALA A 189 -10.88 -0.42 -5.60
C ALA A 189 -11.90 -1.55 -5.86
N ARG A 190 -13.06 -1.49 -5.20
CA ARG A 190 -14.16 -2.44 -5.44
C ARG A 190 -14.76 -2.27 -6.84
N LEU A 191 -14.96 -1.04 -7.30
CA LEU A 191 -15.46 -0.76 -8.65
C LEU A 191 -14.51 -1.33 -9.72
N ASP A 192 -13.20 -1.27 -9.51
CA ASP A 192 -12.22 -1.87 -10.41
C ASP A 192 -12.44 -3.37 -10.57
N LEU A 193 -12.66 -4.07 -9.45
CA LEU A 193 -12.96 -5.51 -9.45
C LEU A 193 -14.34 -5.84 -10.04
N MET A 194 -15.25 -4.88 -10.12
CA MET A 194 -16.58 -5.05 -10.73
C MET A 194 -16.61 -4.72 -12.22
N GLY A 195 -15.48 -4.26 -12.80
CA GLY A 195 -15.36 -3.99 -14.23
C GLY A 195 -15.26 -2.51 -14.64
N TRP A 196 -15.24 -1.58 -13.69
CA TRP A 196 -15.11 -0.13 -13.97
C TRP A 196 -13.67 0.39 -13.84
N ALA A 197 -12.65 -0.44 -14.06
CA ALA A 197 -11.25 -0.04 -13.83
C ALA A 197 -10.78 1.08 -14.76
N GLU A 198 -11.20 1.04 -16.02
CA GLU A 198 -10.80 1.99 -17.07
C GLU A 198 -11.79 3.15 -17.24
N GLU A 199 -12.91 3.11 -16.52
CA GLU A 199 -13.98 4.09 -16.66
C GLU A 199 -13.94 5.13 -15.53
N ASP A 200 -14.01 6.40 -15.89
CA ASP A 200 -14.30 7.46 -14.94
C ASP A 200 -15.82 7.57 -14.77
N ILE A 201 -16.36 7.00 -13.69
CA ILE A 201 -17.79 6.98 -13.40
C ILE A 201 -18.39 8.39 -13.16
N PHE A 202 -17.56 9.41 -13.06
CA PHE A 202 -17.97 10.80 -12.93
C PHE A 202 -17.85 11.59 -14.24
N ALA A 203 -17.29 10.97 -15.30
CA ALA A 203 -17.16 11.64 -16.58
C ALA A 203 -18.53 11.83 -17.23
N HIS A 204 -18.67 12.94 -17.95
CA HIS A 204 -19.78 13.12 -18.88
C HIS A 204 -19.49 12.29 -20.14
N SER A 205 -20.38 11.36 -20.47
CA SER A 205 -20.31 10.54 -21.70
C SER A 205 -20.66 11.38 -22.94
#